data_3e839c4d0048e076b527424c738ecae2
#
_entry.id   3e839c4d0048e076b527424c738ecae2
#
_cell.length_a   1.000
_cell.length_b   1.000
_cell.length_c   1.000
_cell.angle_alpha   90.00
_cell.angle_beta   90.00
_cell.angle_gamma   90.00
#
_symmetry.space_group_name_H-M   'P 1'
#
loop_
_entity.id
_entity.type
_entity.pdbx_description
1 polymer ?
#
loop_
_entity_poly.entity_id
_entity_poly.type
_entity_poly.pdbx_seq_one_letter_code
_entity_poly.pdbx_strand_id
1 'polypeptide(L)'
;MKKVLCLIATFILATFILLPSNIFAQDIVDVAALPVGNINTVIGGDTLEGGVRANPDRIYRLSRGSVYQVTEAMIINGNLNIIAADGDGRPPVLAPAILSDNSSIDHFFEFIGKGAKVEISNTYFLSFRADGNQLGWSDGIRIYADSLTFKLKGCIFDGFSHTALQLSAQWCKMDVQDCMFRNEMHGTSWFGGGAFLSDGGTAMDTTKWINNSFFCNNSYNWSIRGYDKLAIFDHNSMVLGTVNPFLIRQAPNLHMRNNLFYAAHAMGGNPDHVINGWFLNYPDTASSSIIRARGRDSVSYWSQLWASTISGPEAYVNESQGVFAAMLDPSLRVFDVQNNAYSFPQAMVDFYNAYNDTVQTKDSIDVPNFAPDEVKAYVTRKLVMPTWMSDYTKWTLDTLLAGVSDITVANNVEADPGFGSSVTDQLGNLLDYVLKISTNTLDTPWFYGTTHYPPAWPLTEDLSYSNTALQSAGTDGYALGDLNWFPSQKAQWVLGVETVSSQIPDEFSLSEAYPNPFNPETKINFNIAKSSNVKMIVYNILGQKIRTLVNQEMNAGSYSTTWNGRDDFDKQVASGIYLFSLETASFKTTKKVMLLK
;
A
#
# COMPACT_ATOMS: atom_id res chain seq x y z
N MET A 1 -45.67 37.15 -45.04
CA MET A 1 -44.73 36.01 -44.86
C MET A 1 -43.53 36.25 -43.93
N LYS A 2 -43.22 37.48 -43.55
CA LYS A 2 -42.08 37.75 -42.65
C LYS A 2 -42.39 37.76 -41.13
N LYS A 3 -43.65 37.66 -40.71
CA LYS A 3 -44.06 37.65 -39.29
C LYS A 3 -44.38 36.26 -38.75
N VAL A 4 -44.43 35.22 -39.52
CA VAL A 4 -44.68 33.84 -39.09
C VAL A 4 -43.37 33.09 -38.84
N LEU A 5 -42.26 33.54 -39.43
CA LEU A 5 -40.94 32.90 -39.22
C LEU A 5 -40.29 33.28 -37.86
N CYS A 6 -40.73 34.40 -37.27
CA CYS A 6 -40.16 34.83 -35.95
C CYS A 6 -40.78 34.12 -34.74
N LEU A 7 -41.98 33.54 -34.87
CA LEU A 7 -42.65 32.82 -33.80
C LEU A 7 -42.20 31.36 -33.68
N ILE A 8 -41.70 30.77 -34.76
CA ILE A 8 -41.19 29.38 -34.74
C ILE A 8 -39.75 29.31 -34.19
N ALA A 9 -38.95 30.36 -34.40
CA ALA A 9 -37.61 30.44 -33.86
C ALA A 9 -37.58 30.67 -32.32
N THR A 10 -38.62 31.31 -31.76
CA THR A 10 -38.70 31.55 -30.31
C THR A 10 -39.24 30.33 -29.55
N PHE A 11 -39.97 29.43 -30.20
CA PHE A 11 -40.48 28.22 -29.56
C PHE A 11 -39.47 27.05 -29.58
N ILE A 12 -38.49 27.06 -30.49
CA ILE A 12 -37.41 26.06 -30.51
C ILE A 12 -36.29 26.41 -29.50
N LEU A 13 -36.14 27.69 -29.11
CA LEU A 13 -35.15 28.11 -28.12
C LEU A 13 -35.62 27.92 -26.68
N ALA A 14 -36.95 27.80 -26.45
CA ALA A 14 -37.49 27.61 -25.11
C ALA A 14 -37.61 26.14 -24.68
N THR A 15 -37.41 25.18 -25.57
CA THR A 15 -37.46 23.75 -25.27
C THR A 15 -36.08 23.13 -24.98
N PHE A 16 -35.00 23.90 -25.11
CA PHE A 16 -33.64 23.42 -24.80
C PHE A 16 -33.13 23.81 -23.40
N ILE A 17 -33.93 24.45 -22.56
CA ILE A 17 -33.51 24.96 -21.25
C ILE A 17 -34.07 24.12 -20.07
N LEU A 18 -34.78 23.04 -20.34
CA LEU A 18 -35.30 22.14 -19.28
C LEU A 18 -34.99 20.67 -19.61
N LEU A 19 -33.74 20.36 -19.87
CA LEU A 19 -33.23 19.04 -19.48
C LEU A 19 -32.75 19.18 -18.05
N PRO A 20 -33.36 18.46 -17.08
CA PRO A 20 -32.77 18.38 -15.77
C PRO A 20 -31.35 17.84 -16.01
N SER A 21 -30.34 18.53 -15.47
CA SER A 21 -29.06 17.90 -15.20
C SER A 21 -29.42 16.67 -14.36
N ASN A 22 -29.45 15.50 -14.97
CA ASN A 22 -29.45 14.25 -14.26
C ASN A 22 -28.13 14.23 -13.49
N ILE A 23 -28.17 14.81 -12.29
CA ILE A 23 -27.27 14.40 -11.23
C ILE A 23 -27.68 12.94 -11.02
N PHE A 24 -26.98 12.01 -11.65
CA PHE A 24 -27.13 10.60 -11.34
C PHE A 24 -26.81 10.50 -9.85
N ALA A 25 -27.86 10.36 -9.03
CA ALA A 25 -27.67 10.00 -7.62
C ALA A 25 -26.84 8.72 -7.65
N GLN A 26 -25.73 8.71 -6.91
CA GLN A 26 -24.94 7.50 -6.76
C GLN A 26 -25.85 6.39 -6.24
N ASP A 27 -25.82 5.22 -6.87
CA ASP A 27 -26.58 4.05 -6.43
C ASP A 27 -25.89 3.47 -5.17
N ILE A 28 -26.29 3.98 -4.01
CA ILE A 28 -25.76 3.58 -2.71
C ILE A 28 -26.73 2.58 -2.09
N VAL A 29 -26.19 1.40 -1.77
CA VAL A 29 -26.91 0.34 -1.05
C VAL A 29 -26.36 0.22 0.36
N ASP A 30 -27.22 0.50 1.35
CA ASP A 30 -26.90 0.26 2.75
C ASP A 30 -26.99 -1.25 3.04
N VAL A 31 -25.89 -1.83 3.49
CA VAL A 31 -25.81 -3.26 3.80
C VAL A 31 -26.07 -3.44 5.29
N ALA A 32 -27.08 -4.22 5.65
CA ALA A 32 -27.34 -4.59 7.04
C ALA A 32 -26.36 -5.68 7.50
N ALA A 33 -25.89 -5.59 8.74
CA ALA A 33 -24.99 -6.59 9.32
C ALA A 33 -25.71 -7.93 9.64
N LEU A 34 -27.02 -7.90 9.83
CA LEU A 34 -27.84 -9.07 10.13
C LEU A 34 -28.89 -9.31 9.03
N PRO A 35 -29.30 -10.57 8.82
CA PRO A 35 -28.81 -11.79 9.46
C PRO A 35 -27.37 -12.13 9.06
N VAL A 36 -26.74 -13.10 9.73
CA VAL A 36 -25.43 -13.66 9.35
C VAL A 36 -25.44 -14.06 7.88
N GLY A 37 -24.40 -13.69 7.15
CA GLY A 37 -24.31 -13.92 5.70
C GLY A 37 -25.09 -12.92 4.84
N ASN A 38 -25.76 -11.92 5.42
CA ASN A 38 -26.47 -10.91 4.61
C ASN A 38 -25.53 -10.15 3.66
N ILE A 39 -24.29 -9.88 4.07
CA ILE A 39 -23.28 -9.27 3.21
C ILE A 39 -22.98 -10.12 1.97
N ASN A 40 -22.94 -11.45 2.10
CA ASN A 40 -22.79 -12.39 0.98
C ASN A 40 -23.96 -12.27 0.00
N THR A 41 -25.20 -12.20 0.52
CA THR A 41 -26.39 -12.04 -0.30
C THR A 41 -26.42 -10.69 -1.03
N VAL A 42 -26.11 -9.60 -0.33
CA VAL A 42 -26.23 -8.25 -0.89
C VAL A 42 -25.07 -7.92 -1.84
N ILE A 43 -23.83 -8.26 -1.45
CA ILE A 43 -22.65 -7.96 -2.28
C ILE A 43 -22.36 -9.13 -3.24
N GLY A 44 -22.24 -10.34 -2.74
CA GLY A 44 -21.93 -11.53 -3.55
C GLY A 44 -23.04 -11.86 -4.54
N GLY A 45 -24.29 -11.73 -4.12
CA GLY A 45 -25.48 -12.04 -4.94
C GLY A 45 -25.89 -10.96 -5.94
N ASP A 46 -25.26 -9.76 -5.93
CA ASP A 46 -25.59 -8.67 -6.87
C ASP A 46 -24.94 -8.89 -8.25
N THR A 47 -25.40 -9.92 -8.93
CA THR A 47 -24.84 -10.36 -10.21
C THR A 47 -25.95 -10.67 -11.24
N LEU A 48 -25.60 -10.54 -12.53
CA LEU A 48 -26.36 -11.02 -13.66
C LEU A 48 -25.96 -12.46 -14.01
N GLU A 49 -26.63 -13.02 -15.03
CA GLU A 49 -26.22 -14.31 -15.60
C GLU A 49 -24.74 -14.28 -16.01
N GLY A 50 -23.99 -15.33 -15.65
CA GLY A 50 -22.54 -15.39 -15.85
C GLY A 50 -21.69 -14.70 -14.74
N GLY A 51 -22.33 -14.27 -13.64
CA GLY A 51 -21.62 -13.74 -12.46
C GLY A 51 -21.09 -12.31 -12.59
N VAL A 52 -21.41 -11.61 -13.69
CA VAL A 52 -21.03 -10.21 -13.91
C VAL A 52 -21.84 -9.30 -12.99
N ARG A 53 -21.21 -8.25 -12.43
CA ARG A 53 -21.89 -7.28 -11.55
C ARG A 53 -23.12 -6.68 -12.20
N ALA A 54 -24.26 -6.68 -11.48
CA ALA A 54 -25.52 -6.12 -11.99
C ALA A 54 -25.44 -4.59 -12.19
N ASN A 55 -24.74 -3.88 -11.32
CA ASN A 55 -24.42 -2.47 -11.48
C ASN A 55 -22.94 -2.21 -11.13
N PRO A 56 -22.06 -1.93 -12.11
CA PRO A 56 -20.64 -1.72 -11.91
C PRO A 56 -20.29 -0.45 -11.12
N ASP A 57 -21.22 0.50 -11.00
CA ASP A 57 -21.00 1.78 -10.31
C ASP A 57 -21.67 1.82 -8.92
N ARG A 58 -22.26 0.71 -8.48
CA ARG A 58 -22.92 0.59 -7.18
C ARG A 58 -21.93 0.70 -6.03
N ILE A 59 -22.33 1.50 -5.02
CA ILE A 59 -21.57 1.67 -3.78
C ILE A 59 -22.28 0.90 -2.67
N TYR A 60 -21.56 0.02 -1.98
CA TYR A 60 -22.05 -0.65 -0.79
C TYR A 60 -21.56 0.07 0.44
N ARG A 61 -22.50 0.57 1.25
CA ARG A 61 -22.19 1.31 2.46
C ARG A 61 -22.42 0.44 3.69
N LEU A 62 -21.37 0.27 4.48
CA LEU A 62 -21.36 -0.53 5.69
C LEU A 62 -21.46 0.36 6.93
N SER A 63 -22.28 -0.03 7.92
CA SER A 63 -22.50 0.72 9.16
C SER A 63 -21.30 0.58 10.10
N ARG A 64 -20.79 1.71 10.61
CA ARG A 64 -19.76 1.72 11.65
C ARG A 64 -20.22 1.01 12.92
N GLY A 65 -19.27 0.42 13.67
CA GLY A 65 -19.53 -0.34 14.90
C GLY A 65 -20.10 -1.74 14.67
N SER A 66 -20.59 -2.05 13.47
CA SER A 66 -21.18 -3.34 13.13
C SER A 66 -20.10 -4.39 12.80
N VAL A 67 -20.46 -5.68 13.02
CA VAL A 67 -19.69 -6.85 12.58
C VAL A 67 -20.49 -7.61 11.55
N TYR A 68 -19.93 -7.76 10.36
CA TYR A 68 -20.50 -8.48 9.22
C TYR A 68 -19.86 -9.86 9.17
N GLN A 69 -20.62 -10.88 9.53
CA GLN A 69 -20.15 -12.27 9.48
C GLN A 69 -20.28 -12.82 8.06
N VAL A 70 -19.14 -13.14 7.46
CA VAL A 70 -19.03 -13.64 6.10
C VAL A 70 -19.06 -15.17 6.13
N THR A 71 -20.01 -15.77 5.41
CA THR A 71 -20.26 -17.21 5.41
C THR A 71 -19.59 -17.98 4.29
N GLU A 72 -19.22 -17.28 3.22
CA GLU A 72 -18.51 -17.84 2.06
C GLU A 72 -17.67 -16.76 1.40
N ALA A 73 -16.62 -17.11 0.71
CA ALA A 73 -15.82 -16.18 -0.08
C ALA A 73 -16.68 -15.54 -1.19
N MET A 74 -16.60 -14.23 -1.33
CA MET A 74 -17.34 -13.49 -2.35
C MET A 74 -16.53 -13.39 -3.64
N ILE A 75 -16.94 -14.14 -4.67
CA ILE A 75 -16.30 -14.12 -6.00
C ILE A 75 -16.87 -12.95 -6.79
N ILE A 76 -16.00 -12.01 -7.16
CA ILE A 76 -16.38 -10.74 -7.79
C ILE A 76 -15.87 -10.67 -9.22
N ASN A 77 -16.80 -10.69 -10.17
CA ASN A 77 -16.52 -10.50 -11.59
C ASN A 77 -16.96 -9.09 -12.04
N GLY A 78 -16.09 -8.10 -11.90
CA GLY A 78 -16.34 -6.71 -12.24
C GLY A 78 -15.98 -5.73 -11.12
N ASN A 79 -16.51 -4.51 -11.22
CA ASN A 79 -16.21 -3.45 -10.26
C ASN A 79 -16.82 -3.73 -8.87
N LEU A 80 -16.12 -3.25 -7.83
CA LEU A 80 -16.65 -3.27 -6.47
C LEU A 80 -16.27 -1.96 -5.77
N ASN A 81 -17.24 -1.33 -5.13
CA ASN A 81 -17.00 -0.17 -4.29
C ASN A 81 -17.65 -0.35 -2.93
N ILE A 82 -16.84 -0.42 -1.87
CA ILE A 82 -17.28 -0.54 -0.48
C ILE A 82 -16.78 0.67 0.32
N ILE A 83 -17.70 1.30 1.06
CA ILE A 83 -17.38 2.40 1.95
C ILE A 83 -17.95 2.15 3.35
N ALA A 84 -17.32 2.69 4.38
CA ALA A 84 -17.98 2.85 5.67
C ALA A 84 -18.96 4.04 5.64
N ALA A 85 -20.03 3.95 6.41
CA ALA A 85 -20.87 5.13 6.69
C ALA A 85 -20.04 6.24 7.34
N ASP A 86 -20.45 7.49 7.10
CA ASP A 86 -19.83 8.66 7.71
C ASP A 86 -19.94 8.63 9.25
N GLY A 87 -19.02 9.31 9.91
CA GLY A 87 -18.97 9.46 11.36
C GLY A 87 -17.75 8.86 12.01
N ASP A 88 -17.65 9.04 13.32
CA ASP A 88 -16.61 8.50 14.17
C ASP A 88 -16.95 7.10 14.67
N GLY A 89 -15.98 6.42 15.25
CA GLY A 89 -16.13 5.10 15.83
C GLY A 89 -15.52 3.98 14.99
N ARG A 90 -15.62 2.76 15.51
CA ARG A 90 -15.01 1.58 14.90
C ARG A 90 -15.47 1.41 13.44
N PRO A 91 -14.56 1.21 12.50
CA PRO A 91 -14.92 0.82 11.13
C PRO A 91 -15.82 -0.44 11.13
N PRO A 92 -16.67 -0.63 10.11
CA PRO A 92 -17.35 -1.90 9.92
C PRO A 92 -16.35 -3.05 9.85
N VAL A 93 -16.61 -4.12 10.60
CA VAL A 93 -15.75 -5.29 10.67
C VAL A 93 -16.32 -6.39 9.79
N LEU A 94 -15.54 -6.89 8.84
CA LEU A 94 -15.78 -8.14 8.14
C LEU A 94 -15.05 -9.23 8.90
N ALA A 95 -15.79 -10.22 9.42
CA ALA A 95 -15.24 -11.32 10.18
C ALA A 95 -15.76 -12.66 9.64
N PRO A 96 -15.00 -13.76 9.76
CA PRO A 96 -15.44 -15.07 9.32
C PRO A 96 -16.58 -15.61 10.21
N ALA A 97 -17.63 -16.14 9.60
CA ALA A 97 -18.68 -16.87 10.31
C ALA A 97 -18.17 -18.26 10.71
N ILE A 98 -18.73 -18.81 11.79
CA ILE A 98 -18.59 -20.21 12.15
C ILE A 98 -19.79 -20.96 11.57
N LEU A 99 -19.56 -21.89 10.66
CA LEU A 99 -20.61 -22.67 10.03
C LEU A 99 -21.04 -23.85 10.92
N SER A 100 -22.15 -24.49 10.58
CA SER A 100 -22.73 -25.59 11.37
C SER A 100 -21.82 -26.83 11.51
N ASP A 101 -20.90 -27.02 10.57
CA ASP A 101 -19.87 -28.05 10.58
C ASP A 101 -18.54 -27.59 11.23
N ASN A 102 -18.55 -26.43 11.89
CA ASN A 102 -17.41 -25.76 12.48
C ASN A 102 -16.34 -25.28 11.46
N SER A 103 -16.63 -25.33 10.17
CA SER A 103 -15.79 -24.72 9.14
C SER A 103 -15.96 -23.20 9.09
N SER A 104 -15.14 -22.54 8.29
CA SER A 104 -15.19 -21.11 8.04
C SER A 104 -14.57 -20.81 6.67
N ILE A 105 -14.59 -19.54 6.27
CA ILE A 105 -13.92 -19.07 5.05
C ILE A 105 -12.39 -19.11 5.23
N ASP A 106 -11.67 -19.12 4.10
CA ASP A 106 -10.21 -18.94 4.07
C ASP A 106 -9.80 -17.59 3.45
N HIS A 107 -10.75 -16.83 2.86
CA HIS A 107 -10.59 -15.46 2.37
C HIS A 107 -11.94 -14.76 2.24
N PHE A 108 -11.95 -13.42 2.14
CA PHE A 108 -13.18 -12.63 2.06
C PHE A 108 -13.63 -12.37 0.63
N PHE A 109 -12.70 -11.95 -0.23
CA PHE A 109 -12.99 -11.62 -1.63
C PHE A 109 -12.01 -12.31 -2.57
N GLU A 110 -12.56 -12.73 -3.71
CA GLU A 110 -11.79 -13.21 -4.85
C GLU A 110 -12.18 -12.41 -6.09
N PHE A 111 -11.24 -11.66 -6.66
CA PHE A 111 -11.47 -10.82 -7.83
C PHE A 111 -11.04 -11.55 -9.11
N ILE A 112 -12.01 -11.82 -10.02
CA ILE A 112 -11.80 -12.50 -11.29
C ILE A 112 -12.16 -11.66 -12.52
N GLY A 113 -12.72 -10.46 -12.33
CA GLY A 113 -13.16 -9.57 -13.42
C GLY A 113 -11.99 -8.79 -14.03
N LYS A 114 -11.55 -9.15 -15.23
CA LYS A 114 -10.47 -8.48 -15.95
C LYS A 114 -10.76 -6.98 -16.16
N GLY A 115 -9.77 -6.13 -15.85
CA GLY A 115 -9.88 -4.68 -16.00
C GLY A 115 -10.81 -4.00 -15.01
N ALA A 116 -11.32 -4.73 -14.01
CA ALA A 116 -12.23 -4.20 -13.00
C ALA A 116 -11.55 -3.12 -12.14
N LYS A 117 -12.41 -2.26 -11.57
CA LYS A 117 -12.01 -1.26 -10.57
C LYS A 117 -12.58 -1.66 -9.22
N VAL A 118 -11.70 -1.78 -8.25
CA VAL A 118 -12.06 -2.12 -6.87
C VAL A 118 -11.61 -0.99 -5.96
N GLU A 119 -12.55 -0.44 -5.20
CA GLU A 119 -12.27 0.58 -4.19
C GLU A 119 -12.90 0.16 -2.86
N ILE A 120 -12.10 -0.03 -1.83
CA ILE A 120 -12.57 -0.36 -0.48
C ILE A 120 -11.98 0.65 0.50
N SER A 121 -12.85 1.27 1.28
CA SER A 121 -12.40 2.28 2.24
C SER A 121 -12.96 2.08 3.64
N ASN A 122 -12.13 2.40 4.64
CA ASN A 122 -12.48 2.42 6.05
C ASN A 122 -13.17 1.13 6.52
N THR A 123 -12.67 -0.03 6.09
CA THR A 123 -13.21 -1.36 6.41
C THR A 123 -12.17 -2.16 7.20
N TYR A 124 -12.61 -2.87 8.22
CA TYR A 124 -11.76 -3.73 9.04
C TYR A 124 -11.95 -5.19 8.63
N PHE A 125 -10.90 -5.81 8.13
CA PHE A 125 -10.83 -7.25 7.80
C PHE A 125 -10.21 -7.98 8.97
N LEU A 126 -10.96 -8.87 9.59
CA LEU A 126 -10.56 -9.60 10.79
C LEU A 126 -10.46 -11.08 10.51
N SER A 127 -9.30 -11.67 10.71
CA SER A 127 -9.08 -13.12 10.51
C SER A 127 -9.32 -13.95 11.78
N PHE A 128 -10.04 -13.40 12.76
CA PHE A 128 -10.46 -14.12 13.97
C PHE A 128 -11.95 -14.41 13.95
N ARG A 129 -12.32 -15.65 14.29
CA ARG A 129 -13.70 -16.09 14.43
C ARG A 129 -14.29 -15.62 15.77
N ALA A 130 -15.62 -15.76 15.91
CA ALA A 130 -16.33 -15.35 17.12
C ALA A 130 -15.91 -16.16 18.37
N ASP A 131 -15.31 -17.33 18.21
CA ASP A 131 -14.74 -18.13 19.29
C ASP A 131 -13.31 -17.69 19.70
N GLY A 132 -12.78 -16.63 19.09
CA GLY A 132 -11.45 -16.10 19.35
C GLY A 132 -10.32 -16.81 18.62
N ASN A 133 -10.61 -17.85 17.86
CA ASN A 133 -9.59 -18.57 17.10
C ASN A 133 -9.25 -17.86 15.79
N GLN A 134 -7.96 -17.75 15.48
CA GLN A 134 -7.48 -17.31 14.18
C GLN A 134 -7.89 -18.33 13.10
N LEU A 135 -8.22 -17.88 11.91
CA LEU A 135 -8.31 -18.73 10.73
C LEU A 135 -6.97 -19.43 10.49
N GLY A 136 -7.04 -20.66 9.98
CA GLY A 136 -5.85 -21.39 9.55
C GLY A 136 -5.09 -20.67 8.43
N TRP A 137 -4.64 -21.37 7.41
CA TRP A 137 -3.99 -20.75 6.26
C TRP A 137 -4.98 -19.85 5.50
N SER A 138 -4.94 -18.55 5.74
CA SER A 138 -5.96 -17.59 5.30
C SER A 138 -5.38 -16.35 4.64
N ASP A 139 -6.08 -15.89 3.61
CA ASP A 139 -5.83 -14.63 2.93
C ASP A 139 -6.96 -13.63 3.25
N GLY A 140 -6.66 -12.34 3.22
CA GLY A 140 -7.70 -11.34 3.28
C GLY A 140 -8.45 -11.23 1.95
N ILE A 141 -7.72 -10.93 0.90
CA ILE A 141 -8.25 -10.71 -0.46
C ILE A 141 -7.35 -11.40 -1.48
N ARG A 142 -7.97 -12.11 -2.43
CA ARG A 142 -7.31 -12.75 -3.57
C ARG A 142 -7.62 -12.01 -4.87
N ILE A 143 -6.58 -11.72 -5.65
CA ILE A 143 -6.67 -10.99 -6.92
C ILE A 143 -6.16 -11.90 -8.03
N TYR A 144 -7.07 -12.42 -8.85
CA TYR A 144 -6.80 -13.30 -10.00
C TYR A 144 -7.12 -12.62 -11.34
N ALA A 145 -7.68 -11.41 -11.31
CA ALA A 145 -8.08 -10.67 -12.48
C ALA A 145 -6.95 -9.80 -13.04
N ASP A 146 -6.58 -10.00 -14.28
CA ASP A 146 -5.60 -9.16 -14.99
C ASP A 146 -6.08 -7.72 -15.14
N SER A 147 -5.12 -6.79 -15.14
CA SER A 147 -5.33 -5.35 -15.39
C SER A 147 -6.30 -4.69 -14.41
N LEU A 148 -6.49 -5.28 -13.24
CA LEU A 148 -7.36 -4.76 -12.20
C LEU A 148 -6.74 -3.50 -11.59
N THR A 149 -7.57 -2.48 -11.34
CA THR A 149 -7.21 -1.31 -10.55
C THR A 149 -7.76 -1.48 -9.15
N PHE A 150 -6.88 -1.64 -8.17
CA PHE A 150 -7.22 -1.94 -6.78
C PHE A 150 -6.80 -0.80 -5.86
N LYS A 151 -7.77 -0.23 -5.14
CA LYS A 151 -7.52 0.83 -4.18
C LYS A 151 -8.05 0.46 -2.81
N LEU A 152 -7.19 0.56 -1.82
CA LEU A 152 -7.54 0.48 -0.41
C LEU A 152 -7.23 1.81 0.27
N LYS A 153 -8.16 2.30 1.08
CA LYS A 153 -7.92 3.51 1.88
C LYS A 153 -8.50 3.38 3.28
N GLY A 154 -7.65 3.61 4.31
CA GLY A 154 -8.08 3.57 5.70
C GLY A 154 -8.58 2.21 6.16
N CYS A 155 -8.16 1.12 5.51
CA CYS A 155 -8.54 -0.24 5.86
C CYS A 155 -7.61 -0.82 6.92
N ILE A 156 -8.13 -1.76 7.71
CA ILE A 156 -7.35 -2.50 8.71
C ILE A 156 -7.42 -3.98 8.35
N PHE A 157 -6.28 -4.64 8.32
CA PHE A 157 -6.15 -6.10 8.20
C PHE A 157 -5.53 -6.63 9.49
N ASP A 158 -6.17 -7.61 10.11
CA ASP A 158 -5.77 -8.10 11.45
C ASP A 158 -5.83 -9.62 11.51
N GLY A 159 -4.65 -10.22 11.69
CA GLY A 159 -4.51 -11.62 12.03
C GLY A 159 -4.50 -12.60 10.86
N PHE A 160 -4.18 -12.20 9.64
CA PHE A 160 -4.09 -13.14 8.51
C PHE A 160 -2.84 -14.01 8.61
N SER A 161 -3.04 -15.32 8.53
CA SER A 161 -1.98 -16.31 8.75
C SER A 161 -1.14 -16.61 7.51
N HIS A 162 -1.63 -16.28 6.30
CA HIS A 162 -0.85 -16.39 5.07
C HIS A 162 -0.49 -15.01 4.51
N THR A 163 -1.47 -14.20 4.11
CA THR A 163 -1.25 -12.82 3.67
C THR A 163 -2.54 -12.01 3.68
N ALA A 164 -2.45 -10.71 3.94
CA ALA A 164 -3.64 -9.86 3.82
C ALA A 164 -4.11 -9.72 2.36
N LEU A 165 -3.17 -9.59 1.42
CA LEU A 165 -3.46 -9.41 -0.01
C LEU A 165 -2.63 -10.40 -0.84
N GLN A 166 -3.27 -11.28 -1.59
CA GLN A 166 -2.64 -12.19 -2.54
C GLN A 166 -2.92 -11.78 -3.97
N LEU A 167 -1.88 -11.72 -4.80
CA LEU A 167 -1.97 -11.41 -6.22
C LEU A 167 -1.42 -12.56 -7.07
N SER A 168 -2.26 -13.07 -7.97
CA SER A 168 -1.91 -14.07 -8.99
C SER A 168 -2.41 -13.61 -10.37
N ALA A 169 -2.13 -12.36 -10.73
CA ALA A 169 -2.66 -11.70 -11.94
C ALA A 169 -1.61 -10.81 -12.59
N GLN A 170 -1.90 -10.33 -13.81
CA GLN A 170 -0.97 -9.56 -14.62
C GLN A 170 -1.42 -8.09 -14.76
N TRP A 171 -0.46 -7.18 -14.77
CA TRP A 171 -0.63 -5.74 -15.08
C TRP A 171 -1.64 -5.00 -14.19
N CYS A 172 -1.76 -5.44 -12.96
CA CYS A 172 -2.61 -4.77 -11.98
C CYS A 172 -1.99 -3.44 -11.52
N LYS A 173 -2.86 -2.52 -11.11
CA LYS A 173 -2.51 -1.29 -10.41
C LYS A 173 -2.99 -1.38 -8.99
N MET A 174 -2.10 -1.24 -8.04
CA MET A 174 -2.41 -1.27 -6.61
C MET A 174 -2.10 0.07 -5.97
N ASP A 175 -3.05 0.61 -5.22
CA ASP A 175 -2.91 1.85 -4.48
C ASP A 175 -3.46 1.63 -3.05
N VAL A 176 -2.56 1.49 -2.08
CA VAL A 176 -2.87 1.20 -0.68
C VAL A 176 -2.46 2.39 0.17
N GLN A 177 -3.43 3.08 0.75
CA GLN A 177 -3.21 4.31 1.49
C GLN A 177 -3.87 4.29 2.85
N ASP A 178 -3.21 4.85 3.86
CA ASP A 178 -3.77 5.04 5.20
C ASP A 178 -4.24 3.74 5.85
N CYS A 179 -3.67 2.60 5.46
CA CYS A 179 -4.08 1.27 5.92
C CYS A 179 -3.19 0.78 7.06
N MET A 180 -3.72 -0.13 7.85
CA MET A 180 -2.99 -0.81 8.90
C MET A 180 -3.02 -2.32 8.71
N PHE A 181 -1.86 -2.95 8.77
CA PHE A 181 -1.66 -4.40 8.72
C PHE A 181 -1.04 -4.82 10.04
N ARG A 182 -1.76 -5.63 10.82
CA ARG A 182 -1.34 -5.97 12.17
C ARG A 182 -1.58 -7.43 12.49
N ASN A 183 -0.73 -7.98 13.38
CA ASN A 183 -0.85 -9.37 13.81
C ASN A 183 -0.87 -10.40 12.68
N GLU A 184 -0.24 -10.06 11.55
CA GLU A 184 -0.13 -10.97 10.42
C GLU A 184 0.86 -12.09 10.77
N MET A 185 0.39 -13.11 11.50
CA MET A 185 1.21 -14.13 12.13
C MET A 185 0.70 -15.53 11.82
N HIS A 186 1.62 -16.48 11.66
CA HIS A 186 1.32 -17.90 11.54
C HIS A 186 1.85 -18.68 12.75
N GLY A 187 1.06 -19.66 13.23
CA GLY A 187 1.37 -20.38 14.46
C GLY A 187 2.58 -21.32 14.40
N THR A 188 2.94 -21.79 13.20
CA THR A 188 3.97 -22.82 13.01
C THR A 188 4.91 -22.55 11.85
N SER A 189 4.72 -21.47 11.11
CA SER A 189 5.51 -21.13 9.93
C SER A 189 6.05 -19.70 10.00
N TRP A 190 7.35 -19.55 9.85
CA TRP A 190 7.98 -18.24 9.69
C TRP A 190 7.59 -17.55 8.37
N PHE A 191 7.07 -18.33 7.42
CA PHE A 191 6.74 -17.86 6.08
C PHE A 191 5.30 -17.37 5.95
N GLY A 192 4.41 -17.71 6.88
CA GLY A 192 3.03 -17.24 6.90
C GLY A 192 2.91 -15.89 7.59
N GLY A 193 1.93 -15.11 7.18
CA GLY A 193 1.73 -13.72 7.58
C GLY A 193 2.34 -12.74 6.59
N GLY A 194 2.08 -11.46 6.78
CA GLY A 194 2.54 -10.39 5.90
C GLY A 194 1.42 -9.74 5.10
N ALA A 195 1.68 -8.51 4.62
CA ALA A 195 0.60 -7.71 4.06
C ALA A 195 0.31 -8.02 2.58
N PHE A 196 1.34 -8.28 1.79
CA PHE A 196 1.18 -8.48 0.34
C PHE A 196 2.09 -9.55 -0.21
N LEU A 197 1.49 -10.47 -0.95
CA LEU A 197 2.18 -11.53 -1.67
C LEU A 197 1.77 -11.51 -3.14
N SER A 198 2.73 -11.28 -4.04
CA SER A 198 2.55 -11.60 -5.45
C SER A 198 3.20 -12.93 -5.80
N ASP A 199 2.50 -13.78 -6.54
CA ASP A 199 3.06 -15.05 -7.00
C ASP A 199 4.20 -14.86 -8.01
N GLY A 200 5.06 -15.87 -8.14
CA GLY A 200 6.11 -15.88 -9.15
C GLY A 200 5.51 -15.84 -10.56
N GLY A 201 6.05 -14.98 -11.42
CA GLY A 201 5.54 -14.79 -12.77
C GLY A 201 4.45 -13.73 -12.92
N THR A 202 4.04 -13.04 -11.86
CA THR A 202 3.13 -11.88 -11.94
C THR A 202 3.84 -10.63 -12.44
N ALA A 203 3.10 -9.75 -13.09
CA ALA A 203 3.55 -8.40 -13.45
C ALA A 203 2.60 -7.35 -12.91
N MET A 204 3.16 -6.33 -12.26
CA MET A 204 2.43 -5.14 -11.81
C MET A 204 2.73 -3.96 -12.72
N ASP A 205 1.71 -3.18 -13.09
CA ASP A 205 1.92 -1.89 -13.75
C ASP A 205 2.37 -0.83 -12.73
N THR A 206 1.72 -0.81 -11.56
CA THR A 206 2.05 0.16 -10.51
C THR A 206 1.67 -0.40 -9.15
N THR A 207 2.58 -0.28 -8.20
CA THR A 207 2.36 -0.59 -6.79
C THR A 207 2.66 0.64 -5.96
N LYS A 208 1.63 1.17 -5.26
CA LYS A 208 1.77 2.32 -4.35
C LYS A 208 1.35 1.94 -2.95
N TRP A 209 2.24 2.15 -2.01
CA TRP A 209 2.00 1.97 -0.58
C TRP A 209 2.36 3.27 0.12
N ILE A 210 1.36 4.02 0.53
CA ILE A 210 1.56 5.37 1.03
C ILE A 210 0.89 5.52 2.38
N ASN A 211 1.66 5.92 3.38
CA ASN A 211 1.17 6.25 4.70
C ASN A 211 0.43 5.09 5.38
N ASN A 212 1.08 3.91 5.42
CA ASN A 212 0.54 2.73 6.06
C ASN A 212 1.36 2.31 7.28
N SER A 213 0.71 1.65 8.23
CA SER A 213 1.35 1.00 9.37
C SER A 213 1.37 -0.51 9.23
N PHE A 214 2.51 -1.12 9.58
CA PHE A 214 2.73 -2.57 9.67
C PHE A 214 3.23 -2.86 11.08
N PHE A 215 2.45 -3.58 11.86
CA PHE A 215 2.71 -3.76 13.28
C PHE A 215 2.57 -5.22 13.72
N CYS A 216 3.62 -5.77 14.32
CA CYS A 216 3.66 -7.16 14.78
C CYS A 216 3.36 -8.14 13.64
N ASN A 217 4.12 -8.04 12.54
CA ASN A 217 3.93 -8.88 11.38
C ASN A 217 5.06 -9.91 11.24
N ASN A 218 4.69 -11.11 10.83
CA ASN A 218 5.62 -12.16 10.44
C ASN A 218 5.84 -12.11 8.91
N SER A 219 6.78 -12.89 8.38
CA SER A 219 7.07 -12.97 6.96
C SER A 219 7.38 -11.60 6.30
N TYR A 220 7.32 -11.55 4.98
CA TYR A 220 7.56 -10.31 4.22
C TYR A 220 6.31 -9.44 4.21
N ASN A 221 6.42 -8.18 4.59
CA ASN A 221 5.30 -7.25 4.42
C ASN A 221 5.00 -7.04 2.93
N TRP A 222 6.02 -7.03 2.07
CA TRP A 222 5.86 -7.01 0.62
C TRP A 222 6.69 -8.09 -0.04
N SER A 223 6.04 -9.15 -0.45
CA SER A 223 6.64 -10.23 -1.23
C SER A 223 6.29 -10.07 -2.71
N ILE A 224 7.03 -9.21 -3.40
CA ILE A 224 6.90 -9.01 -4.85
C ILE A 224 7.84 -10.02 -5.54
N ARG A 225 7.30 -11.19 -5.86
CA ARG A 225 8.06 -12.29 -6.46
C ARG A 225 8.17 -12.19 -7.98
N GLY A 226 7.33 -11.38 -8.59
CA GLY A 226 7.30 -11.10 -10.00
C GLY A 226 8.00 -9.79 -10.37
N TYR A 227 7.42 -9.09 -11.32
CA TYR A 227 7.87 -7.82 -11.86
C TYR A 227 6.95 -6.69 -11.41
N ASP A 228 7.53 -5.56 -11.04
CA ASP A 228 6.79 -4.35 -10.71
C ASP A 228 7.38 -3.16 -11.49
N LYS A 229 6.63 -2.64 -12.46
CA LYS A 229 7.10 -1.56 -13.35
C LYS A 229 7.38 -0.26 -12.60
N LEU A 230 6.55 0.05 -11.60
CA LEU A 230 6.69 1.21 -10.73
C LEU A 230 6.29 0.86 -9.31
N ALA A 231 7.25 0.85 -8.38
CA ALA A 231 7.03 0.60 -6.97
C ALA A 231 7.30 1.86 -6.14
N ILE A 232 6.30 2.33 -5.41
CA ILE A 232 6.38 3.51 -4.55
C ILE A 232 6.02 3.11 -3.12
N PHE A 233 6.94 3.35 -2.20
CA PHE A 233 6.76 3.18 -0.76
C PHE A 233 7.10 4.50 -0.07
N ASP A 234 6.09 5.19 0.43
CA ASP A 234 6.25 6.52 0.99
C ASP A 234 5.50 6.66 2.32
N HIS A 235 6.12 7.23 3.33
CA HIS A 235 5.55 7.42 4.66
C HIS A 235 4.96 6.14 5.28
N ASN A 236 5.62 4.99 5.16
CA ASN A 236 5.15 3.78 5.84
C ASN A 236 5.94 3.53 7.12
N SER A 237 5.27 3.07 8.17
CA SER A 237 5.87 2.61 9.43
C SER A 237 5.87 1.08 9.50
N MET A 238 7.05 0.48 9.66
CA MET A 238 7.21 -0.95 9.94
C MET A 238 7.80 -1.14 11.30
N VAL A 239 7.01 -1.68 12.18
CA VAL A 239 7.32 -1.78 13.59
C VAL A 239 7.11 -3.21 14.05
N LEU A 240 8.17 -3.82 14.63
CA LEU A 240 8.17 -5.18 15.17
C LEU A 240 7.86 -6.25 14.11
N GLY A 241 8.70 -6.33 13.08
CA GLY A 241 8.64 -7.36 12.04
C GLY A 241 9.64 -8.49 12.27
N THR A 242 9.27 -9.73 11.98
CA THR A 242 10.17 -10.87 12.16
C THR A 242 11.15 -11.04 11.02
N VAL A 243 10.66 -11.09 9.79
CA VAL A 243 11.44 -11.32 8.57
C VAL A 243 11.69 -9.99 7.85
N ASN A 244 12.62 -10.00 6.90
CA ASN A 244 12.87 -8.86 6.03
C ASN A 244 11.56 -8.28 5.46
N PRO A 245 11.30 -6.98 5.64
CA PRO A 245 10.04 -6.38 5.20
C PRO A 245 9.80 -6.45 3.69
N PHE A 246 10.87 -6.54 2.88
CA PHE A 246 10.77 -6.53 1.44
C PHE A 246 11.39 -7.76 0.78
N LEU A 247 10.63 -8.44 -0.04
CA LEU A 247 11.12 -9.35 -1.05
C LEU A 247 10.74 -8.78 -2.44
N ILE A 248 11.49 -7.79 -2.90
CA ILE A 248 11.30 -7.20 -4.23
C ILE A 248 12.33 -7.79 -5.17
N ARG A 249 11.88 -8.64 -6.09
CA ARG A 249 12.78 -9.30 -7.03
C ARG A 249 13.14 -8.41 -8.21
N GLN A 250 12.17 -7.70 -8.76
CA GLN A 250 12.34 -6.92 -9.98
C GLN A 250 11.44 -5.68 -9.96
N ALA A 251 12.03 -4.54 -9.64
CA ALA A 251 11.38 -3.23 -9.72
C ALA A 251 12.34 -2.23 -10.36
N PRO A 252 12.27 -2.03 -11.69
CA PRO A 252 13.16 -1.09 -12.37
C PRO A 252 12.96 0.37 -11.93
N ASN A 253 11.77 0.74 -11.49
CA ASN A 253 11.51 2.05 -10.91
C ASN A 253 11.06 1.87 -9.46
N LEU A 254 12.01 1.96 -8.54
CA LEU A 254 11.77 1.86 -7.11
C LEU A 254 11.95 3.22 -6.44
N HIS A 255 10.90 3.69 -5.77
CA HIS A 255 10.93 4.87 -4.91
C HIS A 255 10.57 4.46 -3.49
N MET A 256 11.48 4.66 -2.56
CA MET A 256 11.33 4.32 -1.15
C MET A 256 11.77 5.52 -0.31
N ARG A 257 10.81 6.33 0.12
CA ARG A 257 11.07 7.59 0.79
C ARG A 257 10.30 7.72 2.09
N ASN A 258 10.84 8.44 3.03
CA ASN A 258 10.14 8.89 4.23
C ASN A 258 9.60 7.74 5.12
N ASN A 259 10.13 6.52 4.99
CA ASN A 259 9.65 5.37 5.76
C ASN A 259 10.39 5.24 7.10
N LEU A 260 9.76 4.56 8.05
CA LEU A 260 10.31 4.27 9.37
C LEU A 260 10.32 2.75 9.62
N PHE A 261 11.49 2.23 10.02
CA PHE A 261 11.71 0.80 10.31
C PHE A 261 12.24 0.64 11.73
N TYR A 262 11.47 0.04 12.63
CA TYR A 262 11.87 -0.23 14.01
C TYR A 262 11.74 -1.71 14.31
N ALA A 263 12.87 -2.37 14.62
CA ALA A 263 12.91 -3.83 14.79
C ALA A 263 12.16 -4.58 13.66
N ALA A 264 12.23 -4.05 12.42
CA ALA A 264 11.42 -4.51 11.29
C ALA A 264 11.96 -5.78 10.62
N HIS A 265 13.06 -6.33 11.13
CA HIS A 265 13.72 -7.54 10.66
C HIS A 265 14.40 -8.27 11.83
N ALA A 266 13.61 -8.63 12.85
CA ALA A 266 14.13 -9.17 14.09
C ALA A 266 14.79 -10.55 13.95
N MET A 267 14.48 -11.31 12.89
CA MET A 267 15.09 -12.62 12.61
C MET A 267 16.46 -12.50 11.94
N GLY A 268 16.79 -11.37 11.34
CA GLY A 268 18.06 -11.13 10.66
C GLY A 268 18.42 -12.21 9.64
N GLY A 269 19.72 -12.46 9.45
CA GLY A 269 20.20 -13.57 8.63
C GLY A 269 20.08 -14.90 9.36
N ASN A 270 19.06 -15.71 9.02
CA ASN A 270 18.89 -17.04 9.60
C ASN A 270 19.58 -18.10 8.73
N PRO A 271 20.52 -18.87 9.26
CA PRO A 271 21.21 -19.93 8.53
C PRO A 271 20.28 -21.06 8.03
N ASP A 272 19.17 -21.34 8.70
CA ASP A 272 18.22 -22.37 8.24
C ASP A 272 17.55 -22.01 6.91
N HIS A 273 17.47 -20.73 6.56
CA HIS A 273 17.05 -20.29 5.24
C HIS A 273 18.05 -20.66 4.15
N VAL A 274 19.33 -20.74 4.47
CA VAL A 274 20.39 -21.20 3.57
C VAL A 274 20.32 -22.72 3.41
N ILE A 275 20.06 -23.44 4.49
CA ILE A 275 20.00 -24.91 4.52
C ILE A 275 18.85 -25.44 3.65
N ASN A 276 17.69 -24.78 3.66
CA ASN A 276 16.53 -25.21 2.89
C ASN A 276 16.56 -24.82 1.40
N GLY A 277 17.71 -24.35 0.88
CA GLY A 277 17.93 -24.11 -0.56
C GLY A 277 17.24 -22.87 -1.12
N TRP A 278 16.49 -22.12 -0.31
CA TRP A 278 15.74 -20.96 -0.76
C TRP A 278 16.63 -19.77 -1.14
N PHE A 279 17.90 -19.74 -0.64
CA PHE A 279 18.83 -18.64 -0.83
C PHE A 279 20.21 -19.04 -1.34
N LEU A 280 20.45 -20.32 -1.65
CA LEU A 280 21.77 -20.83 -2.10
C LEU A 280 22.31 -20.18 -3.38
N ASN A 281 21.46 -19.64 -4.22
CA ASN A 281 21.83 -18.94 -5.45
C ASN A 281 22.08 -17.43 -5.27
N TYR A 282 22.10 -16.96 -4.04
CA TYR A 282 22.35 -15.55 -3.75
C TYR A 282 23.69 -15.44 -3.01
N PRO A 283 24.73 -14.87 -3.65
CA PRO A 283 26.05 -14.69 -3.01
C PRO A 283 26.00 -13.73 -1.82
N ASP A 284 24.86 -13.10 -1.63
CA ASP A 284 24.62 -12.23 -0.51
C ASP A 284 24.07 -13.07 0.65
N THR A 285 24.68 -12.96 1.80
CA THR A 285 24.08 -13.23 3.10
C THR A 285 22.87 -12.28 3.30
N ALA A 286 22.24 -12.02 2.26
CA ALA A 286 21.26 -11.02 1.87
C ALA A 286 19.94 -11.16 2.59
N SER A 287 19.75 -12.20 3.36
CA SER A 287 18.66 -12.31 4.31
C SER A 287 18.76 -11.27 5.45
N SER A 288 19.93 -10.64 5.65
CA SER A 288 20.15 -9.68 6.74
C SER A 288 19.89 -8.21 6.39
N SER A 289 19.57 -7.88 5.14
CA SER A 289 19.45 -6.48 4.70
C SER A 289 17.99 -6.06 4.53
N ILE A 290 17.63 -4.89 5.03
CA ILE A 290 16.29 -4.31 4.83
C ILE A 290 16.11 -3.96 3.36
N ILE A 291 17.07 -3.27 2.76
CA ILE A 291 17.04 -2.84 1.36
C ILE A 291 18.04 -3.66 0.55
N ARG A 292 17.62 -4.08 -0.64
CA ARG A 292 18.44 -4.87 -1.57
C ARG A 292 18.44 -4.28 -2.96
N ALA A 293 19.62 -4.23 -3.59
CA ALA A 293 19.76 -4.06 -5.03
C ALA A 293 20.35 -5.33 -5.62
N ARG A 294 19.88 -5.72 -6.79
CA ARG A 294 20.37 -6.90 -7.50
C ARG A 294 21.11 -6.50 -8.76
N GLY A 295 22.25 -7.14 -8.99
CA GLY A 295 23.03 -6.99 -10.20
C GLY A 295 22.41 -7.67 -11.42
N ARG A 296 23.08 -7.48 -12.57
CA ARG A 296 22.61 -7.90 -13.90
C ARG A 296 22.37 -9.42 -14.02
N ASP A 297 23.16 -10.25 -13.33
CA ASP A 297 23.13 -11.71 -13.52
C ASP A 297 21.87 -12.38 -12.96
N SER A 298 21.28 -11.80 -11.91
CA SER A 298 19.97 -12.28 -11.41
C SER A 298 18.81 -11.91 -12.33
N VAL A 299 18.96 -10.88 -13.16
CA VAL A 299 17.97 -10.46 -14.15
C VAL A 299 17.93 -11.41 -15.34
N SER A 300 19.08 -11.95 -15.78
CA SER A 300 19.15 -12.84 -16.95
C SER A 300 18.45 -14.19 -16.74
N TYR A 301 18.58 -14.78 -15.56
CA TYR A 301 17.88 -16.04 -15.24
C TYR A 301 16.36 -15.86 -15.23
N TRP A 302 15.86 -14.80 -14.61
CA TRP A 302 14.44 -14.55 -14.52
C TRP A 302 13.84 -14.06 -15.83
N SER A 303 14.59 -13.33 -16.66
CA SER A 303 14.11 -12.91 -17.98
C SER A 303 13.86 -14.11 -18.91
N GLN A 304 14.68 -15.17 -18.84
CA GLN A 304 14.47 -16.40 -19.59
C GLN A 304 13.24 -17.16 -19.11
N LEU A 305 13.04 -17.25 -17.79
CA LEU A 305 11.86 -17.90 -17.21
C LEU A 305 10.57 -17.14 -17.57
N TRP A 306 10.61 -15.82 -17.56
CA TRP A 306 9.49 -14.96 -17.89
C TRP A 306 9.12 -14.97 -19.37
N ALA A 307 10.10 -14.94 -20.25
CA ALA A 307 9.87 -15.04 -21.70
C ALA A 307 9.12 -16.32 -22.08
N SER A 308 9.27 -17.39 -21.29
CA SER A 308 8.57 -18.65 -21.50
C SER A 308 7.16 -18.71 -20.88
N THR A 309 6.80 -17.77 -19.98
CA THR A 309 5.55 -17.79 -19.23
C THR A 309 4.55 -16.71 -19.65
N ILE A 310 5.00 -15.67 -20.38
CA ILE A 310 4.10 -14.60 -20.85
C ILE A 310 3.35 -15.08 -22.08
N SER A 311 2.06 -15.35 -21.90
CA SER A 311 1.10 -15.60 -22.98
C SER A 311 0.00 -14.54 -22.94
N GLY A 312 -0.37 -13.99 -24.09
CA GLY A 312 -1.43 -12.98 -24.12
C GLY A 312 -1.56 -12.29 -25.47
N PRO A 313 -2.48 -11.31 -25.62
CA PRO A 313 -2.60 -10.50 -26.82
C PRO A 313 -1.28 -9.84 -27.23
N GLU A 314 -1.05 -9.65 -28.51
CA GLU A 314 0.20 -9.12 -29.09
C GLU A 314 0.64 -7.79 -28.44
N ALA A 315 -0.29 -6.89 -28.10
CA ALA A 315 0.01 -5.66 -27.37
C ALA A 315 0.60 -5.92 -25.96
N TYR A 316 0.17 -6.97 -25.32
CA TYR A 316 0.61 -7.40 -24.00
C TYR A 316 2.04 -7.97 -24.05
N VAL A 317 2.34 -8.75 -25.08
CA VAL A 317 3.69 -9.31 -25.35
C VAL A 317 4.66 -8.19 -25.67
N ASN A 318 4.26 -7.21 -26.49
CA ASN A 318 5.09 -6.07 -26.86
C ASN A 318 5.36 -5.13 -25.67
N GLU A 319 4.37 -4.87 -24.82
CA GLU A 319 4.57 -4.10 -23.60
C GLU A 319 5.48 -4.85 -22.62
N SER A 320 5.30 -6.16 -22.49
CA SER A 320 6.17 -7.02 -21.70
C SER A 320 7.60 -7.04 -22.23
N GLN A 321 7.82 -7.04 -23.53
CA GLN A 321 9.16 -6.96 -24.14
C GLN A 321 9.82 -5.61 -23.86
N GLY A 322 9.08 -4.50 -23.89
CA GLY A 322 9.56 -3.18 -23.49
C GLY A 322 9.96 -3.13 -22.02
N VAL A 323 9.18 -3.77 -21.18
CA VAL A 323 9.44 -3.97 -19.75
C VAL A 323 10.71 -4.80 -19.54
N PHE A 324 10.90 -5.89 -20.28
CA PHE A 324 12.14 -6.68 -20.26
C PHE A 324 13.36 -5.88 -20.74
N ALA A 325 13.20 -5.05 -21.76
CA ALA A 325 14.26 -4.17 -22.21
C ALA A 325 14.70 -3.21 -21.10
N ALA A 326 13.74 -2.61 -20.37
CA ALA A 326 14.02 -1.75 -19.23
C ALA A 326 14.70 -2.50 -18.07
N MET A 327 14.38 -3.77 -17.88
CA MET A 327 15.03 -4.62 -16.86
C MET A 327 16.46 -5.00 -17.26
N LEU A 328 16.68 -5.23 -18.54
CA LEU A 328 17.99 -5.62 -19.10
C LEU A 328 18.89 -4.41 -19.32
N ASP A 329 18.31 -3.22 -19.48
CA ASP A 329 19.03 -1.96 -19.67
C ASP A 329 19.15 -1.20 -18.34
N PRO A 330 20.32 -1.20 -17.70
CA PRO A 330 20.53 -0.48 -16.45
C PRO A 330 20.27 1.03 -16.58
N SER A 331 20.36 1.61 -17.79
CA SER A 331 20.16 3.06 -18.01
C SER A 331 18.70 3.49 -17.81
N LEU A 332 17.77 2.53 -17.85
CA LEU A 332 16.34 2.78 -17.63
C LEU A 332 15.89 2.55 -16.18
N ARG A 333 16.83 2.21 -15.29
CA ARG A 333 16.51 1.94 -13.88
C ARG A 333 16.54 3.21 -13.04
N VAL A 334 15.57 3.30 -12.14
CA VAL A 334 15.56 4.28 -11.06
C VAL A 334 15.63 3.53 -9.72
N PHE A 335 16.58 3.87 -8.90
CA PHE A 335 16.71 3.37 -7.53
C PHE A 335 16.81 4.55 -6.58
N ASP A 336 15.67 4.93 -6.02
CA ASP A 336 15.50 6.14 -5.24
C ASP A 336 15.09 5.78 -3.80
N VAL A 337 16.06 5.84 -2.88
CA VAL A 337 15.92 5.44 -1.48
C VAL A 337 16.42 6.57 -0.59
N GLN A 338 15.50 7.42 -0.13
CA GLN A 338 15.86 8.65 0.56
C GLN A 338 15.05 8.89 1.84
N ASN A 339 15.68 9.59 2.79
CA ASN A 339 15.03 10.08 3.99
C ASN A 339 14.24 8.98 4.73
N ASN A 340 14.79 7.78 4.84
CA ASN A 340 14.23 6.72 5.65
C ASN A 340 14.95 6.66 7.00
N ALA A 341 14.25 6.30 8.07
CA ALA A 341 14.86 5.97 9.34
C ALA A 341 14.75 4.48 9.63
N TYR A 342 15.77 3.92 10.26
CA TYR A 342 15.76 2.55 10.74
C TYR A 342 16.41 2.46 12.11
N SER A 343 15.98 1.50 12.92
CA SER A 343 16.52 1.28 14.25
C SER A 343 16.51 -0.20 14.60
N PHE A 344 17.63 -0.65 15.13
CA PHE A 344 17.81 -1.97 15.73
C PHE A 344 18.00 -1.78 17.24
N PRO A 345 16.95 -1.93 18.07
CA PRO A 345 17.02 -1.68 19.50
C PRO A 345 18.11 -2.49 20.20
N GLN A 346 18.70 -1.93 21.27
CA GLN A 346 19.77 -2.60 22.02
C GLN A 346 19.38 -4.01 22.50
N ALA A 347 18.12 -4.23 22.86
CA ALA A 347 17.61 -5.55 23.25
C ALA A 347 17.74 -6.60 22.12
N MET A 348 17.67 -6.20 20.84
CA MET A 348 17.98 -7.11 19.72
C MET A 348 19.47 -7.46 19.71
N VAL A 349 20.35 -6.49 19.87
CA VAL A 349 21.80 -6.72 19.91
C VAL A 349 22.15 -7.69 21.03
N ASP A 350 21.59 -7.46 22.22
CA ASP A 350 21.80 -8.31 23.38
C ASP A 350 21.27 -9.73 23.16
N PHE A 351 20.11 -9.86 22.55
CA PHE A 351 19.53 -11.15 22.16
C PHE A 351 20.44 -11.91 21.19
N TYR A 352 20.93 -11.25 20.14
CA TYR A 352 21.82 -11.87 19.15
C TYR A 352 23.13 -12.33 19.79
N ASN A 353 23.72 -11.52 20.65
CA ASN A 353 24.92 -11.88 21.37
C ASN A 353 24.69 -13.10 22.28
N ALA A 354 23.63 -13.08 23.08
CA ALA A 354 23.28 -14.18 23.99
C ALA A 354 22.98 -15.47 23.21
N TYR A 355 22.21 -15.41 22.13
CA TYR A 355 21.92 -16.57 21.28
C TYR A 355 23.22 -17.13 20.66
N ASN A 356 24.02 -16.26 20.05
CA ASN A 356 25.23 -16.64 19.34
C ASN A 356 26.33 -17.22 20.25
N ASP A 357 26.33 -16.87 21.54
CA ASP A 357 27.23 -17.45 22.53
C ASP A 357 26.87 -18.90 22.88
N THR A 358 25.62 -19.30 22.69
CA THR A 358 25.14 -20.66 23.00
C THR A 358 25.23 -21.61 21.79
N VAL A 359 25.43 -21.10 20.59
CA VAL A 359 25.38 -21.88 19.36
C VAL A 359 26.78 -22.26 18.85
N GLN A 360 26.95 -23.51 18.44
CA GLN A 360 28.20 -23.97 17.81
C GLN A 360 28.49 -23.20 16.51
N THR A 361 29.76 -22.86 16.32
CA THR A 361 30.15 -21.92 15.26
C THR A 361 30.14 -22.47 13.86
N LYS A 362 30.15 -23.81 13.66
CA LYS A 362 30.17 -24.42 12.33
C LYS A 362 29.59 -25.84 12.36
N ASP A 363 28.53 -26.07 11.62
CA ASP A 363 28.13 -27.40 11.16
C ASP A 363 28.45 -27.54 9.68
N SER A 364 28.98 -28.68 9.27
CA SER A 364 29.01 -29.04 7.85
C SER A 364 27.66 -29.64 7.49
N ILE A 365 26.98 -29.06 6.54
CA ILE A 365 25.76 -29.63 6.00
C ILE A 365 26.01 -30.11 4.56
N ASP A 366 25.47 -31.28 4.26
CA ASP A 366 25.30 -31.71 2.88
C ASP A 366 24.18 -30.85 2.28
N VAL A 367 24.50 -30.08 1.25
CA VAL A 367 23.51 -29.24 0.55
C VAL A 367 22.78 -30.13 -0.46
N PRO A 368 21.56 -30.60 -0.18
CA PRO A 368 20.86 -31.47 -1.11
C PRO A 368 20.38 -30.65 -2.31
N ASN A 369 20.61 -31.15 -3.52
CA ASN A 369 19.99 -30.81 -4.80
C ASN A 369 20.47 -29.60 -5.60
N PHE A 370 21.44 -28.79 -5.18
CA PHE A 370 21.84 -27.60 -5.95
C PHE A 370 23.35 -27.41 -6.18
N ALA A 371 24.18 -28.28 -5.66
CA ALA A 371 25.62 -28.27 -5.90
C ALA A 371 26.11 -29.66 -6.31
N PRO A 372 27.19 -29.77 -7.10
CA PRO A 372 27.86 -31.04 -7.31
C PRO A 372 28.24 -31.66 -5.96
N ASP A 373 28.25 -32.99 -5.88
CA ASP A 373 28.45 -33.80 -4.65
C ASP A 373 29.70 -33.46 -3.80
N GLU A 374 30.51 -32.51 -4.21
CA GLU A 374 31.79 -32.14 -3.59
C GLU A 374 31.73 -30.81 -2.79
N VAL A 375 30.62 -30.05 -2.81
CA VAL A 375 30.55 -28.77 -2.10
C VAL A 375 29.89 -28.94 -0.75
N LYS A 376 30.66 -29.09 0.29
CA LYS A 376 30.22 -28.95 1.67
C LYS A 376 30.17 -27.47 2.01
N ALA A 377 28.97 -26.90 2.14
CA ALA A 377 28.81 -25.57 2.69
C ALA A 377 28.98 -25.61 4.21
N TYR A 378 29.93 -24.89 4.73
CA TYR A 378 30.01 -24.65 6.17
C TYR A 378 29.03 -23.54 6.54
N VAL A 379 27.94 -23.89 7.19
CA VAL A 379 26.94 -22.95 7.65
C VAL A 379 27.17 -22.68 9.13
N THR A 380 27.25 -21.41 9.47
CA THR A 380 27.21 -21.01 10.88
C THR A 380 25.75 -20.92 11.30
N ARG A 381 25.37 -21.55 12.41
CA ARG A 381 24.04 -21.40 13.02
C ARG A 381 23.86 -20.08 13.77
N LYS A 382 24.87 -19.21 13.76
CA LYS A 382 24.78 -17.89 14.36
C LYS A 382 23.83 -17.01 13.57
N LEU A 383 22.95 -16.33 14.28
CA LEU A 383 22.12 -15.29 13.68
C LEU A 383 22.99 -14.10 13.30
N VAL A 384 22.72 -13.52 12.13
CA VAL A 384 23.41 -12.32 11.64
C VAL A 384 22.49 -11.13 11.85
N MET A 385 22.98 -10.14 12.60
CA MET A 385 22.23 -8.88 12.82
C MET A 385 21.77 -8.28 11.50
N PRO A 386 20.55 -7.77 11.43
CA PRO A 386 20.07 -7.06 10.25
C PRO A 386 20.87 -5.77 10.02
N THR A 387 20.94 -5.39 8.76
CA THR A 387 21.57 -4.15 8.31
C THR A 387 20.61 -3.38 7.41
N TRP A 388 20.82 -2.08 7.28
CA TRP A 388 20.05 -1.27 6.32
C TRP A 388 20.26 -1.77 4.88
N MET A 389 21.50 -1.83 4.44
CA MET A 389 21.92 -2.37 3.15
C MET A 389 23.13 -3.27 3.34
N SER A 390 23.11 -4.45 2.72
CA SER A 390 24.27 -5.34 2.70
C SER A 390 25.42 -4.75 1.90
N ASP A 391 26.62 -5.25 2.13
CA ASP A 391 27.81 -4.85 1.37
C ASP A 391 27.68 -5.20 -0.11
N TYR A 392 26.98 -6.30 -0.44
CA TYR A 392 26.67 -6.64 -1.83
C TYR A 392 25.71 -5.62 -2.48
N THR A 393 24.67 -5.18 -1.77
CA THR A 393 23.77 -4.13 -2.25
C THR A 393 24.53 -2.84 -2.52
N LYS A 394 25.38 -2.41 -1.58
CA LYS A 394 26.25 -1.23 -1.75
C LYS A 394 27.19 -1.39 -2.96
N TRP A 395 27.87 -2.52 -3.04
CA TRP A 395 28.75 -2.81 -4.18
C TRP A 395 27.99 -2.82 -5.52
N THR A 396 26.79 -3.37 -5.56
CA THR A 396 25.93 -3.37 -6.76
C THR A 396 25.61 -1.94 -7.19
N LEU A 397 25.20 -1.09 -6.27
CA LEU A 397 24.88 0.31 -6.55
C LEU A 397 26.12 1.09 -7.00
N ASP A 398 27.25 0.90 -6.31
CA ASP A 398 28.47 1.68 -6.52
C ASP A 398 29.30 1.20 -7.72
N THR A 399 29.13 -0.04 -8.17
CA THR A 399 29.96 -0.65 -9.18
C THR A 399 29.20 -1.05 -10.45
N LEU A 400 28.11 -1.81 -10.30
CA LEU A 400 27.38 -2.34 -11.46
C LEU A 400 26.41 -1.34 -12.07
N LEU A 401 25.82 -0.49 -11.24
CA LEU A 401 24.78 0.45 -11.64
C LEU A 401 25.26 1.91 -11.65
N ALA A 402 26.43 2.20 -11.04
CA ALA A 402 26.99 3.54 -10.95
C ALA A 402 27.25 4.17 -12.32
N GLY A 403 26.77 5.39 -12.50
CA GLY A 403 26.92 6.14 -13.76
C GLY A 403 26.10 5.61 -14.94
N VAL A 404 25.31 4.55 -14.73
CA VAL A 404 24.45 3.94 -15.75
C VAL A 404 22.98 4.10 -15.40
N SER A 405 22.61 3.84 -14.13
CA SER A 405 21.25 3.94 -13.60
C SER A 405 21.04 5.26 -12.88
N ASP A 406 19.79 5.72 -12.80
CA ASP A 406 19.40 6.85 -11.93
C ASP A 406 19.31 6.35 -10.48
N ILE A 407 20.38 6.61 -9.72
CA ILE A 407 20.52 6.14 -8.34
C ILE A 407 20.55 7.33 -7.40
N THR A 408 19.63 7.38 -6.46
CA THR A 408 19.63 8.31 -5.35
C THR A 408 19.50 7.54 -4.04
N VAL A 409 20.57 7.48 -3.26
CA VAL A 409 20.58 6.93 -1.91
C VAL A 409 21.09 8.02 -0.97
N ALA A 410 20.17 8.67 -0.25
CA ALA A 410 20.51 9.85 0.54
C ALA A 410 19.73 9.95 1.84
N ASN A 411 20.34 10.55 2.87
CA ASN A 411 19.69 10.91 4.13
C ASN A 411 18.97 9.76 4.85
N ASN A 412 19.34 8.50 4.59
CA ASN A 412 18.85 7.38 5.37
C ASN A 412 19.61 7.33 6.70
N VAL A 413 18.92 7.27 7.82
CA VAL A 413 19.51 7.46 9.15
C VAL A 413 19.19 6.29 10.08
N GLU A 414 20.21 5.80 10.79
CA GLU A 414 20.02 4.93 11.93
C GLU A 414 19.73 5.80 13.17
N ALA A 415 18.50 5.72 13.66
CA ALA A 415 18.07 6.53 14.80
C ALA A 415 16.90 5.87 15.52
N ASP A 416 16.94 5.87 16.86
CA ASP A 416 15.82 5.43 17.68
C ASP A 416 14.67 6.44 17.57
N PRO A 417 13.48 6.03 17.17
CA PRO A 417 12.32 6.89 17.12
C PRO A 417 11.85 7.34 18.52
N GLY A 418 12.14 6.59 19.56
CA GLY A 418 11.64 6.84 20.91
C GLY A 418 10.14 6.55 21.03
N PHE A 419 9.75 5.33 20.64
CA PHE A 419 8.37 4.84 20.81
C PHE A 419 7.97 4.71 22.29
N GLY A 420 6.67 4.80 22.55
CA GLY A 420 6.08 4.53 23.86
C GLY A 420 6.03 3.05 24.20
N SER A 421 5.52 2.74 25.42
CA SER A 421 5.46 1.37 25.96
C SER A 421 4.58 0.42 25.16
N SER A 422 3.57 0.92 24.43
CA SER A 422 2.75 0.10 23.52
C SER A 422 3.59 -0.67 22.49
N VAL A 423 4.74 -0.12 22.11
CA VAL A 423 5.70 -0.73 21.18
C VAL A 423 6.86 -1.40 21.93
N THR A 424 7.52 -0.66 22.82
CA THR A 424 8.77 -1.14 23.45
C THR A 424 8.57 -2.37 24.34
N ASP A 425 7.41 -2.49 25.02
CA ASP A 425 7.09 -3.65 25.84
C ASP A 425 6.85 -4.93 25.00
N GLN A 426 6.61 -4.79 23.69
CA GLN A 426 6.41 -5.94 22.80
C GLN A 426 7.71 -6.52 22.24
N LEU A 427 8.82 -5.81 22.38
CA LEU A 427 10.10 -6.26 21.84
C LEU A 427 10.54 -7.60 22.41
N GLY A 428 10.32 -7.84 23.72
CA GLY A 428 10.61 -9.12 24.35
C GLY A 428 9.80 -10.27 23.74
N ASN A 429 8.51 -10.06 23.47
CA ASN A 429 7.64 -11.04 22.83
C ASN A 429 8.08 -11.34 21.39
N LEU A 430 8.48 -10.32 20.64
CA LEU A 430 9.03 -10.48 19.28
C LEU A 430 10.30 -11.36 19.31
N LEU A 431 11.23 -11.08 20.22
CA LEU A 431 12.49 -11.83 20.33
C LEU A 431 12.28 -13.26 20.81
N ASP A 432 11.34 -13.52 21.74
CA ASP A 432 10.92 -14.87 22.12
C ASP A 432 10.32 -15.64 20.93
N TYR A 433 9.48 -14.97 20.12
CA TYR A 433 8.94 -15.56 18.91
C TYR A 433 10.05 -15.91 17.90
N VAL A 434 11.02 -15.01 17.69
CA VAL A 434 12.21 -15.26 16.86
C VAL A 434 13.05 -16.43 17.39
N LEU A 435 13.22 -16.53 18.70
CA LEU A 435 13.93 -17.65 19.34
C LEU A 435 13.22 -18.98 19.04
N LYS A 436 11.91 -19.03 19.20
CA LYS A 436 11.10 -20.23 18.93
C LYS A 436 11.18 -20.67 17.47
N ILE A 437 11.17 -19.72 16.53
CA ILE A 437 11.41 -20.01 15.09
C ILE A 437 12.82 -20.59 14.92
N SER A 438 13.83 -19.93 15.45
CA SER A 438 15.25 -20.30 15.25
C SER A 438 15.61 -21.64 15.89
N THR A 439 14.88 -22.07 16.91
CA THR A 439 15.05 -23.37 17.58
C THR A 439 14.07 -24.43 17.12
N ASN A 440 13.19 -24.11 16.15
CA ASN A 440 12.12 -24.99 15.66
C ASN A 440 11.19 -25.48 16.79
N THR A 441 10.87 -24.62 17.72
CA THR A 441 9.97 -24.85 18.87
C THR A 441 8.71 -24.00 18.82
N LEU A 442 8.45 -23.34 17.68
CA LEU A 442 7.26 -22.52 17.50
C LEU A 442 6.00 -23.40 17.49
N ASP A 443 5.11 -23.14 18.42
CA ASP A 443 3.87 -23.89 18.63
C ASP A 443 2.62 -22.99 18.59
N THR A 444 2.79 -21.71 18.88
CA THR A 444 1.70 -20.73 18.93
C THR A 444 2.14 -19.40 18.33
N PRO A 445 1.24 -18.71 17.60
CA PRO A 445 1.52 -17.34 17.16
C PRO A 445 1.54 -16.39 18.36
N TRP A 446 2.23 -15.29 18.20
CA TRP A 446 2.14 -14.15 19.11
C TRP A 446 1.29 -13.07 18.47
N PHE A 447 0.32 -12.55 19.21
CA PHE A 447 -0.51 -11.44 18.76
C PHE A 447 -0.44 -10.29 19.76
N TYR A 448 -0.43 -9.07 19.23
CA TYR A 448 -0.62 -7.88 20.04
C TYR A 448 -2.08 -7.75 20.46
N GLY A 449 -2.29 -7.51 21.75
CA GLY A 449 -3.63 -7.43 22.34
C GLY A 449 -4.15 -8.78 22.86
N THR A 450 -5.21 -8.72 23.63
CA THR A 450 -5.80 -9.90 24.31
C THR A 450 -7.23 -10.20 23.84
N THR A 451 -7.85 -9.29 23.10
CA THR A 451 -9.23 -9.44 22.62
C THR A 451 -9.26 -9.17 21.14
N HIS A 452 -9.45 -10.25 20.35
CA HIS A 452 -9.42 -10.17 18.90
C HIS A 452 -10.84 -10.15 18.29
N TYR A 453 -11.87 -10.64 18.99
CA TYR A 453 -13.25 -10.62 18.49
C TYR A 453 -14.26 -10.17 19.54
N PRO A 454 -15.09 -9.15 19.28
CA PRO A 454 -14.83 -8.11 18.27
C PRO A 454 -13.57 -7.32 18.65
N PRO A 455 -12.85 -6.75 17.69
CA PRO A 455 -11.62 -6.03 17.99
C PRO A 455 -11.89 -4.80 18.87
N ALA A 456 -10.96 -4.50 19.77
CA ALA A 456 -11.01 -3.31 20.59
C ALA A 456 -11.06 -2.03 19.72
N TRP A 457 -11.74 -1.00 20.20
CA TRP A 457 -11.76 0.29 19.54
C TRP A 457 -11.81 1.44 20.55
N PRO A 458 -11.00 2.48 20.41
CA PRO A 458 -9.89 2.59 19.45
C PRO A 458 -8.87 1.47 19.62
N LEU A 459 -8.04 1.24 18.60
CA LEU A 459 -6.92 0.34 18.70
C LEU A 459 -5.98 0.80 19.82
N THR A 460 -5.36 -0.14 20.51
CA THR A 460 -4.60 0.15 21.73
C THR A 460 -3.13 0.46 21.47
N GLU A 461 -2.62 0.12 20.28
CA GLU A 461 -1.29 0.49 19.86
C GLU A 461 -1.18 1.99 19.56
N ASP A 462 -0.03 2.55 19.86
CA ASP A 462 0.36 3.92 19.53
C ASP A 462 1.75 3.87 18.90
N LEU A 463 1.83 4.14 17.59
CA LEU A 463 3.07 4.21 16.84
C LEU A 463 3.55 5.66 16.64
N SER A 464 3.03 6.61 17.41
CA SER A 464 3.66 7.91 17.53
C SER A 464 5.00 7.79 18.25
N TYR A 465 5.91 8.70 17.99
CA TYR A 465 7.25 8.65 18.57
C TYR A 465 7.73 10.04 18.99
N SER A 466 8.71 10.09 19.91
CA SER A 466 9.15 11.31 20.56
C SER A 466 10.38 11.98 19.93
N ASN A 467 11.10 11.31 19.02
CA ASN A 467 12.29 11.87 18.36
C ASN A 467 11.92 12.98 17.39
N THR A 468 12.07 14.23 17.83
CA THR A 468 11.68 15.43 17.06
C THR A 468 12.49 15.62 15.78
N ALA A 469 13.73 15.12 15.71
CA ALA A 469 14.53 15.19 14.49
C ALA A 469 13.89 14.35 13.37
N LEU A 470 13.31 13.19 13.71
CA LEU A 470 12.61 12.34 12.73
C LEU A 470 11.22 12.88 12.37
N GLN A 471 10.62 13.70 13.24
CA GLN A 471 9.31 14.31 12.98
C GLN A 471 9.33 15.43 11.91
N SER A 472 10.51 15.75 11.36
CA SER A 472 10.67 16.73 10.29
C SER A 472 11.70 16.32 9.23
N ALA A 473 12.07 15.05 9.22
CA ALA A 473 13.14 14.54 8.37
C ALA A 473 12.67 14.05 6.99
N GLY A 474 11.39 14.06 6.70
CA GLY A 474 10.85 13.69 5.39
C GLY A 474 11.34 14.63 4.28
N THR A 475 11.37 14.13 3.05
CA THR A 475 11.70 14.92 1.85
C THR A 475 10.76 16.10 1.67
N ASP A 476 9.60 16.03 2.26
CA ASP A 476 8.51 17.01 2.26
C ASP A 476 8.42 17.81 3.58
N GLY A 477 9.34 17.55 4.52
CA GLY A 477 9.43 18.24 5.80
C GLY A 477 8.51 17.70 6.90
N TYR A 478 7.84 16.58 6.68
CA TYR A 478 7.00 15.91 7.69
C TYR A 478 7.72 14.76 8.41
N ALA A 479 7.02 14.13 9.35
CA ALA A 479 7.54 13.01 10.10
C ALA A 479 7.80 11.80 9.19
N LEU A 480 8.85 11.04 9.47
CA LEU A 480 9.09 9.77 8.81
C LEU A 480 8.10 8.72 9.30
N GLY A 481 7.70 7.83 8.40
CA GLY A 481 6.69 6.82 8.70
C GLY A 481 5.26 7.33 8.55
N ASP A 482 4.32 6.56 9.07
CA ASP A 482 2.88 6.77 8.91
C ASP A 482 2.40 8.03 9.65
N LEU A 483 1.96 9.02 8.91
CA LEU A 483 1.48 10.30 9.41
C LEU A 483 0.11 10.22 10.11
N ASN A 484 -0.59 9.08 10.05
CA ASN A 484 -1.82 8.89 10.85
C ASN A 484 -1.55 9.01 12.35
N TRP A 485 -0.30 8.74 12.79
CA TRP A 485 0.16 8.92 14.16
C TRP A 485 0.54 10.37 14.51
N PHE A 486 0.54 11.26 13.52
CA PHE A 486 0.82 12.69 13.64
C PHE A 486 -0.32 13.51 12.99
N PRO A 487 -1.54 13.53 13.58
CA PRO A 487 -2.73 14.06 12.91
C PRO A 487 -2.60 15.49 12.38
N SER A 488 -1.89 16.35 13.12
CA SER A 488 -1.64 17.73 12.71
C SER A 488 -0.78 17.82 11.44
N GLN A 489 0.24 16.97 11.32
CA GLN A 489 1.10 16.90 10.13
C GLN A 489 0.36 16.21 8.98
N LYS A 490 -0.37 15.14 9.29
CA LYS A 490 -1.20 14.43 8.31
C LYS A 490 -2.18 15.36 7.62
N ALA A 491 -2.86 16.21 8.39
CA ALA A 491 -3.80 17.19 7.85
C ALA A 491 -3.14 18.15 6.86
N GLN A 492 -1.90 18.55 7.11
CA GLN A 492 -1.13 19.41 6.22
C GLN A 492 -0.61 18.65 4.99
N TRP A 493 -0.11 17.43 5.21
CA TRP A 493 0.48 16.58 4.17
C TRP A 493 -0.54 16.15 3.10
N VAL A 494 -1.73 15.68 3.50
CA VAL A 494 -2.82 15.26 2.58
C VAL A 494 -3.16 16.36 1.59
N LEU A 495 -2.88 17.60 1.94
CA LEU A 495 -3.18 18.76 1.11
C LEU A 495 -2.12 19.02 0.05
N GLY A 496 -0.88 18.53 0.22
CA GLY A 496 0.27 19.12 -0.45
C GLY A 496 0.24 20.65 -0.25
N VAL A 497 -0.25 21.10 0.91
CA VAL A 497 -0.66 22.47 1.17
C VAL A 497 0.27 23.03 2.22
N GLU A 498 1.14 23.91 1.78
CA GLU A 498 1.90 24.73 2.70
C GLU A 498 0.96 25.79 3.30
N THR A 499 0.95 25.92 4.61
CA THR A 499 0.34 27.07 5.28
C THR A 499 1.18 28.30 4.99
N VAL A 500 0.64 29.22 4.21
CA VAL A 500 1.35 30.47 3.82
C VAL A 500 1.30 31.51 4.93
N SER A 501 0.23 31.50 5.74
CA SER A 501 0.05 32.43 6.85
C SER A 501 -0.97 31.90 7.84
N SER A 502 -0.72 32.11 9.14
CA SER A 502 -1.66 31.83 10.23
C SER A 502 -2.69 32.97 10.45
N GLN A 503 -2.62 34.06 9.71
CA GLN A 503 -3.65 35.09 9.74
C GLN A 503 -4.93 34.55 9.10
N ILE A 504 -6.05 34.71 9.80
CA ILE A 504 -7.37 34.29 9.31
C ILE A 504 -7.81 35.26 8.20
N PRO A 505 -8.00 34.79 6.96
CA PRO A 505 -8.48 35.63 5.87
C PRO A 505 -9.97 36.01 6.07
N ASP A 506 -10.33 37.22 5.68
CA ASP A 506 -11.71 37.70 5.77
C ASP A 506 -12.63 37.03 4.75
N GLU A 507 -12.09 36.54 3.61
CA GLU A 507 -12.86 35.98 2.51
C GLU A 507 -12.21 34.71 1.92
N PHE A 508 -13.06 33.82 1.39
CA PHE A 508 -12.58 32.73 0.52
C PHE A 508 -12.04 33.29 -0.79
N SER A 509 -10.89 32.83 -1.21
CA SER A 509 -10.32 33.25 -2.48
C SER A 509 -9.44 32.17 -3.13
N LEU A 510 -9.25 32.29 -4.43
CA LEU A 510 -8.32 31.48 -5.23
C LEU A 510 -7.48 32.42 -6.08
N SER A 511 -6.17 32.39 -5.92
CA SER A 511 -5.26 33.22 -6.72
C SER A 511 -5.07 32.71 -8.13
N GLU A 512 -4.34 33.43 -8.98
CA GLU A 512 -3.81 32.87 -10.22
C GLU A 512 -2.69 31.88 -9.88
N ALA A 513 -2.61 30.78 -10.66
CA ALA A 513 -1.51 29.85 -10.56
C ALA A 513 -0.21 30.46 -11.07
N TYR A 514 0.91 30.19 -10.43
CA TYR A 514 2.23 30.67 -10.84
C TYR A 514 3.29 29.58 -10.70
N PRO A 515 4.14 29.38 -11.72
CA PRO A 515 4.11 30.02 -13.06
C PRO A 515 2.86 29.62 -13.88
N ASN A 516 2.41 30.51 -14.78
CA ASN A 516 1.34 30.24 -15.76
C ASN A 516 1.65 31.04 -17.05
N PRO A 517 1.99 30.40 -18.19
CA PRO A 517 2.10 28.96 -18.39
C PRO A 517 3.19 28.29 -17.54
N PHE A 518 3.05 26.95 -17.30
CA PHE A 518 3.97 26.20 -16.46
C PHE A 518 4.57 24.96 -17.15
N ASN A 519 5.75 24.52 -16.67
CA ASN A 519 6.45 23.29 -17.06
C ASN A 519 7.48 22.95 -15.97
N PRO A 520 7.47 21.78 -15.28
CA PRO A 520 6.37 20.81 -15.26
C PRO A 520 5.34 21.10 -14.17
N GLU A 521 5.56 22.10 -13.27
CA GLU A 521 4.69 22.34 -12.12
C GLU A 521 4.27 23.80 -11.94
N THR A 522 3.14 24.01 -11.26
CA THR A 522 2.62 25.32 -10.91
C THR A 522 2.02 25.30 -9.50
N LYS A 523 2.18 26.41 -8.78
CA LYS A 523 1.66 26.63 -7.43
C LYS A 523 0.42 27.54 -7.48
N ILE A 524 -0.59 27.24 -6.68
CA ILE A 524 -1.78 28.06 -6.57
C ILE A 524 -2.08 28.33 -5.09
N ASN A 525 -2.33 29.59 -4.73
CA ASN A 525 -2.67 30.00 -3.38
C ASN A 525 -4.18 30.16 -3.24
N PHE A 526 -4.70 29.84 -2.07
CA PHE A 526 -6.12 30.00 -1.75
C PHE A 526 -6.35 30.31 -0.28
N ASN A 527 -7.46 30.98 0.00
CA ASN A 527 -7.83 31.43 1.35
C ASN A 527 -9.13 30.76 1.78
N ILE A 528 -9.14 30.29 3.00
CA ILE A 528 -10.29 29.70 3.70
C ILE A 528 -10.68 30.62 4.85
N ALA A 529 -11.80 31.32 4.72
CA ALA A 529 -12.25 32.32 5.69
C ALA A 529 -12.82 31.70 6.98
N LYS A 530 -13.37 30.50 6.91
CA LYS A 530 -13.89 29.72 8.04
C LYS A 530 -13.72 28.23 7.78
N SER A 531 -13.61 27.44 8.85
CA SER A 531 -13.56 25.97 8.74
C SER A 531 -14.64 25.43 7.81
N SER A 532 -14.23 24.68 6.81
CA SER A 532 -15.12 24.21 5.74
C SER A 532 -14.56 22.94 5.09
N ASN A 533 -15.44 22.11 4.60
CA ASN A 533 -15.01 21.05 3.67
C ASN A 533 -14.61 21.70 2.34
N VAL A 534 -13.35 21.52 1.97
CA VAL A 534 -12.71 22.17 0.81
C VAL A 534 -12.41 21.13 -0.25
N LYS A 535 -12.81 21.41 -1.49
CA LYS A 535 -12.41 20.61 -2.66
C LYS A 535 -11.67 21.52 -3.63
N MET A 536 -10.44 21.13 -4.00
CA MET A 536 -9.72 21.72 -5.13
C MET A 536 -9.44 20.64 -6.16
N ILE A 537 -10.02 20.82 -7.35
CA ILE A 537 -9.99 19.83 -8.41
C ILE A 537 -9.47 20.48 -9.68
N VAL A 538 -8.62 19.76 -10.41
CA VAL A 538 -8.16 20.13 -11.74
C VAL A 538 -9.07 19.47 -12.77
N TYR A 539 -9.59 20.26 -13.70
CA TYR A 539 -10.40 19.80 -14.82
C TYR A 539 -9.71 20.14 -16.15
N ASN A 540 -9.97 19.36 -17.18
CA ASN A 540 -9.68 19.77 -18.56
C ASN A 540 -10.78 20.70 -19.11
N ILE A 541 -10.59 21.20 -20.33
CA ILE A 541 -11.57 22.10 -21.00
C ILE A 541 -12.91 21.44 -21.30
N LEU A 542 -13.00 20.13 -21.27
CA LEU A 542 -14.26 19.36 -21.46
C LEU A 542 -14.99 19.15 -20.12
N GLY A 543 -14.47 19.67 -19.00
CA GLY A 543 -15.04 19.49 -17.67
C GLY A 543 -14.77 18.11 -17.06
N GLN A 544 -13.89 17.31 -17.65
CA GLN A 544 -13.50 16.03 -17.07
C GLN A 544 -12.50 16.26 -15.94
N LYS A 545 -12.73 15.59 -14.82
CA LYS A 545 -11.81 15.61 -13.68
C LYS A 545 -10.47 14.99 -14.07
N ILE A 546 -9.39 15.70 -13.80
CA ILE A 546 -8.02 15.28 -14.04
C ILE A 546 -7.34 14.86 -12.72
N ARG A 547 -7.35 15.75 -11.73
CA ARG A 547 -6.73 15.48 -10.43
C ARG A 547 -7.49 16.17 -9.32
N THR A 548 -7.60 15.50 -8.18
CA THR A 548 -8.03 16.11 -6.93
C THR A 548 -6.79 16.55 -6.18
N LEU A 549 -6.64 17.85 -5.95
CA LEU A 549 -5.53 18.42 -5.18
C LEU A 549 -5.88 18.54 -3.69
N VAL A 550 -7.14 18.86 -3.37
CA VAL A 550 -7.65 19.01 -1.99
C VAL A 550 -9.06 18.42 -1.93
N ASN A 551 -9.37 17.64 -0.90
CA ASN A 551 -10.72 17.14 -0.61
C ASN A 551 -10.85 16.79 0.86
N GLN A 552 -10.99 17.81 1.74
CA GLN A 552 -11.08 17.59 3.19
C GLN A 552 -11.62 18.83 3.92
N GLU A 553 -11.87 18.67 5.23
CA GLU A 553 -12.14 19.78 6.13
C GLU A 553 -10.86 20.56 6.42
N MET A 554 -10.91 21.88 6.25
CA MET A 554 -9.79 22.79 6.48
C MET A 554 -10.20 23.90 7.43
N ASN A 555 -9.29 24.26 8.34
CA ASN A 555 -9.46 25.43 9.20
C ASN A 555 -9.36 26.74 8.41
N ALA A 556 -9.82 27.84 8.99
CA ALA A 556 -9.58 29.17 8.44
C ALA A 556 -8.07 29.45 8.35
N GLY A 557 -7.62 29.99 7.21
CA GLY A 557 -6.19 30.23 6.95
C GLY A 557 -5.89 30.45 5.46
N SER A 558 -4.65 30.82 5.19
CA SER A 558 -4.10 30.99 3.83
C SER A 558 -3.23 29.80 3.48
N TYR A 559 -3.47 29.21 2.33
CA TYR A 559 -2.88 27.93 1.91
C TYR A 559 -2.35 28.02 0.49
N SER A 560 -1.46 27.10 0.14
CA SER A 560 -1.03 26.89 -1.23
C SER A 560 -0.96 25.41 -1.57
N THR A 561 -1.15 25.06 -2.83
CA THR A 561 -0.94 23.70 -3.34
C THR A 561 -0.27 23.71 -4.69
N THR A 562 0.41 22.64 -5.04
CA THR A 562 1.16 22.49 -6.28
C THR A 562 0.54 21.42 -7.16
N TRP A 563 0.50 21.67 -8.49
CA TRP A 563 0.15 20.66 -9.48
C TRP A 563 1.29 20.46 -10.47
N ASN A 564 1.71 19.22 -10.61
CA ASN A 564 2.83 18.78 -11.44
C ASN A 564 2.42 18.28 -12.84
N GLY A 565 1.24 18.65 -13.33
CA GLY A 565 0.78 18.25 -14.66
C GLY A 565 0.45 16.77 -14.81
N ARG A 566 0.07 16.08 -13.69
CA ARG A 566 -0.31 14.67 -13.66
C ARG A 566 -1.77 14.49 -13.23
N ASP A 567 -2.39 13.40 -13.67
CA ASP A 567 -3.74 13.01 -13.28
C ASP A 567 -3.78 12.27 -11.91
N ASP A 568 -4.97 11.85 -11.47
CA ASP A 568 -5.16 11.08 -10.24
C ASP A 568 -4.41 9.72 -10.25
N PHE A 569 -3.96 9.25 -11.41
CA PHE A 569 -3.18 8.02 -11.59
C PHE A 569 -1.68 8.30 -11.78
N ASP A 570 -1.25 9.54 -11.49
CA ASP A 570 0.13 10.03 -11.66
C ASP A 570 0.66 9.94 -13.10
N LYS A 571 -0.24 9.81 -14.09
CA LYS A 571 0.10 9.86 -15.50
C LYS A 571 0.19 11.31 -15.97
N GLN A 572 1.24 11.62 -16.70
CA GLN A 572 1.45 12.97 -17.24
C GLN A 572 0.37 13.32 -18.28
N VAL A 573 -0.33 14.43 -18.08
CA VAL A 573 -1.37 14.90 -18.97
C VAL A 573 -0.82 15.67 -20.16
N ALA A 574 -1.59 15.86 -21.22
CA ALA A 574 -1.16 16.58 -22.42
C ALA A 574 -0.96 18.08 -22.16
N SER A 575 -0.09 18.75 -22.94
CA SER A 575 -0.04 20.22 -22.97
C SER A 575 -1.41 20.78 -23.32
N GLY A 576 -1.81 21.85 -22.64
CA GLY A 576 -3.12 22.44 -22.87
C GLY A 576 -3.61 23.30 -21.71
N ILE A 577 -4.86 23.72 -21.82
CA ILE A 577 -5.55 24.52 -20.81
C ILE A 577 -6.25 23.59 -19.82
N TYR A 578 -6.07 23.89 -18.53
CA TYR A 578 -6.71 23.25 -17.39
C TYR A 578 -7.38 24.28 -16.49
N LEU A 579 -8.30 23.83 -15.66
CA LEU A 579 -9.08 24.66 -14.76
C LEU A 579 -8.91 24.15 -13.33
N PHE A 580 -8.41 24.99 -12.44
CA PHE A 580 -8.47 24.75 -11.00
C PHE A 580 -9.84 25.21 -10.48
N SER A 581 -10.60 24.34 -9.85
CA SER A 581 -11.88 24.67 -9.21
C SER A 581 -11.73 24.51 -7.70
N LEU A 582 -11.91 25.60 -6.95
CA LEU A 582 -12.02 25.60 -5.50
C LEU A 582 -13.49 25.64 -5.12
N GLU A 583 -13.92 24.65 -4.34
CA GLU A 583 -15.32 24.49 -3.90
C GLU A 583 -15.40 24.25 -2.40
N THR A 584 -16.32 24.96 -1.75
CA THR A 584 -16.78 24.72 -0.37
C THR A 584 -18.31 24.70 -0.36
N ALA A 585 -18.92 24.43 0.79
CA ALA A 585 -20.37 24.47 0.91
C ALA A 585 -21.00 25.84 0.54
N SER A 586 -20.24 26.94 0.67
CA SER A 586 -20.73 28.32 0.48
C SER A 586 -19.96 29.12 -0.58
N PHE A 587 -18.92 28.54 -1.20
CA PHE A 587 -18.07 29.27 -2.14
C PHE A 587 -17.61 28.34 -3.26
N LYS A 588 -17.60 28.87 -4.50
CA LYS A 588 -17.05 28.18 -5.65
C LYS A 588 -16.40 29.19 -6.58
N THR A 589 -15.18 28.90 -7.00
CA THR A 589 -14.45 29.72 -7.98
C THR A 589 -13.54 28.85 -8.84
N THR A 590 -13.16 29.38 -10.02
CA THR A 590 -12.32 28.64 -10.98
C THR A 590 -11.25 29.55 -11.56
N LYS A 591 -10.02 29.03 -11.69
CA LYS A 591 -8.89 29.69 -12.33
C LYS A 591 -8.32 28.86 -13.46
N LYS A 592 -7.88 29.52 -14.52
CA LYS A 592 -7.31 28.89 -15.72
C LYS A 592 -5.79 28.79 -15.61
N VAL A 593 -5.24 27.67 -16.02
CA VAL A 593 -3.78 27.46 -16.09
C VAL A 593 -3.42 26.79 -17.42
N MET A 594 -2.23 27.04 -17.93
CA MET A 594 -1.74 26.46 -19.17
C MET A 594 -0.46 25.64 -18.90
N LEU A 595 -0.54 24.34 -19.21
CA LEU A 595 0.61 23.44 -19.20
C LEU A 595 1.31 23.48 -20.57
N LEU A 596 2.58 23.75 -20.57
CA LEU A 596 3.49 23.63 -21.72
C LEU A 596 4.47 22.49 -21.46
N LYS A 597 4.78 21.71 -22.48
CA LYS A 597 5.84 20.69 -22.48
C LYS A 597 7.00 21.14 -23.34
#